data_d7164a77984117d5a937a3c55c90df66
#
_entry.id   d7164a77984117d5a937a3c55c90df66
#
_cell.length_a   1.000
_cell.length_b   1.000
_cell.length_c   1.000
_cell.angle_alpha   90.00
_cell.angle_beta   90.00
_cell.angle_gamma   90.00
#
_symmetry.space_group_name_H-M   'P 1'
#
loop_
_entity.id
_entity.type
_entity.pdbx_description
1 polymer ?
#
loop_
_entity_poly.entity_id
_entity_poly.type
_entity_poly.pdbx_seq_one_letter_code
_entity_poly.pdbx_strand_id
1 'polypeptide(L)'
;VTSQLFVIDAPMNRVAAVELPDVEIEVLGRTHQKIGFGNHRGNRFTIVVRGCCDSEGNPLSNEEALAEVHRIQTEMEESLGPNRFPNWIGPQRFGSGRPVTPVVGRHAVNGDWKEAVMAYLGMEGQSEEEEAQLVRKYIREKGVDESLLEKLPRWMGFERRMIEHLLSHPEDYTGAFRKLPANLQLMTVHALQSIVFNKSLHRRLEAGLPLATPVVGDIVGRIDEKGQLDVKSCVTVEPRTLNRISRNCDIGRLTPTGPLPGSEISTSSGDPGQHEQDILKQEGLDNVTWHVEEIPRLSTKGTRRGLVSQFTEFTADTVARADGSTMGKRWEEGPTEDTRWHPEGACIRFRFTLSSGSYATVLLREFMQAPVSQM
;
A
#
# COMPACT_ATOMS: atom_id res chain seq x y z
N VAL A 1 19.52 -6.20 3.79
CA VAL A 1 19.76 -7.23 2.74
C VAL A 1 18.41 -7.61 2.14
N THR A 2 18.31 -7.65 0.82
CA THR A 2 17.09 -8.07 0.10
C THR A 2 17.42 -9.31 -0.71
N SER A 3 16.62 -10.37 -0.57
CA SER A 3 16.74 -11.58 -1.39
C SER A 3 15.56 -11.63 -2.37
N GLN A 4 15.85 -11.92 -3.64
CA GLN A 4 14.86 -12.04 -4.69
C GLN A 4 15.11 -13.30 -5.51
N LEU A 5 14.05 -13.96 -5.95
CA LEU A 5 14.12 -15.12 -6.81
C LEU A 5 13.86 -14.72 -8.26
N PHE A 6 14.76 -15.14 -9.15
CA PHE A 6 14.65 -14.89 -10.59
C PHE A 6 14.57 -16.22 -11.34
N VAL A 7 13.82 -16.24 -12.44
CA VAL A 7 13.91 -17.29 -13.48
C VAL A 7 14.55 -16.65 -14.70
N ILE A 8 15.70 -17.19 -15.09
CA ILE A 8 16.53 -16.67 -16.18
C ILE A 8 16.63 -17.72 -17.27
N ASP A 9 16.41 -17.32 -18.50
CA ASP A 9 16.60 -18.18 -19.68
C ASP A 9 18.07 -18.09 -20.13
N ALA A 10 18.93 -18.79 -19.39
CA ALA A 10 20.36 -18.87 -19.68
C ALA A 10 20.97 -20.20 -19.15
N PRO A 11 22.09 -20.68 -19.70
CA PRO A 11 22.83 -21.80 -19.17
C PRO A 11 23.31 -21.56 -17.74
N MET A 12 23.15 -22.56 -16.84
CA MET A 12 23.50 -22.44 -15.43
C MET A 12 24.94 -22.00 -15.19
N ASN A 13 25.89 -22.50 -15.98
CA ASN A 13 27.31 -22.12 -15.87
C ASN A 13 27.55 -20.63 -16.18
N ARG A 14 26.78 -20.04 -17.08
CA ARG A 14 26.86 -18.59 -17.35
C ARG A 14 26.29 -17.77 -16.20
N VAL A 15 25.18 -18.22 -15.59
CA VAL A 15 24.58 -17.53 -14.44
C VAL A 15 25.50 -17.61 -13.22
N ALA A 16 26.08 -18.79 -12.97
CA ALA A 16 27.02 -19.01 -11.86
C ALA A 16 28.34 -18.22 -12.01
N ALA A 17 28.69 -17.84 -13.22
CA ALA A 17 29.90 -17.03 -13.50
C ALA A 17 29.68 -15.53 -13.42
N VAL A 18 28.46 -15.05 -13.10
CA VAL A 18 28.18 -13.60 -12.97
C VAL A 18 28.65 -13.13 -11.61
N GLU A 19 29.57 -12.20 -11.60
CA GLU A 19 30.06 -11.50 -10.41
C GLU A 19 29.59 -10.06 -10.47
N LEU A 20 28.88 -9.63 -9.42
CA LEU A 20 28.39 -8.25 -9.29
C LEU A 20 28.81 -7.70 -7.91
N PRO A 21 29.25 -6.44 -7.82
CA PRO A 21 29.51 -5.80 -6.55
C PRO A 21 28.24 -5.83 -5.66
N ASP A 22 28.41 -6.19 -4.40
CA ASP A 22 27.35 -6.19 -3.39
C ASP A 22 26.15 -7.10 -3.67
N VAL A 23 26.25 -8.05 -4.62
CA VAL A 23 25.21 -9.01 -4.97
C VAL A 23 25.76 -10.42 -4.93
N GLU A 24 25.18 -11.24 -4.06
CA GLU A 24 25.43 -12.68 -4.03
C GLU A 24 24.41 -13.41 -4.91
N ILE A 25 24.91 -14.27 -5.82
CA ILE A 25 24.07 -15.05 -6.73
C ILE A 25 24.17 -16.52 -6.38
N GLU A 26 23.03 -17.11 -6.02
CA GLU A 26 22.90 -18.54 -5.76
C GLU A 26 22.07 -19.20 -6.86
N VAL A 27 22.62 -20.25 -7.50
CA VAL A 27 21.91 -21.03 -8.51
C VAL A 27 21.19 -22.20 -7.82
N LEU A 28 19.88 -22.06 -7.60
CA LEU A 28 19.06 -23.05 -6.92
C LEU A 28 18.74 -24.28 -7.77
N GLY A 29 18.64 -24.15 -9.09
CA GLY A 29 18.31 -25.26 -9.97
C GLY A 29 17.67 -24.84 -11.29
N ARG A 30 17.07 -25.82 -11.98
CA ARG A 30 16.33 -25.62 -13.23
C ARG A 30 14.82 -25.78 -12.99
N THR A 31 14.04 -24.95 -13.67
CA THR A 31 12.59 -25.02 -13.63
C THR A 31 11.99 -24.72 -15.02
N HIS A 32 10.86 -25.32 -15.31
CA HIS A 32 10.01 -24.97 -16.48
C HIS A 32 8.90 -23.98 -16.11
N GLN A 33 8.74 -23.65 -14.82
CA GLN A 33 7.73 -22.71 -14.35
C GLN A 33 8.27 -21.28 -14.41
N LYS A 34 7.51 -20.40 -15.05
CA LYS A 34 7.76 -18.98 -15.03
C LYS A 34 7.28 -18.40 -13.69
N ILE A 35 8.10 -17.56 -13.09
CA ILE A 35 7.69 -16.76 -11.94
C ILE A 35 6.97 -15.53 -12.48
N GLY A 36 5.69 -15.36 -12.08
CA GLY A 36 4.87 -14.21 -12.40
C GLY A 36 4.42 -13.48 -11.14
N PHE A 37 3.82 -12.31 -11.31
CA PHE A 37 3.23 -11.56 -10.21
C PHE A 37 2.20 -12.41 -9.46
N GLY A 38 2.29 -12.46 -8.11
CA GLY A 38 1.38 -13.22 -7.27
C GLY A 38 1.64 -14.73 -7.16
N ASN A 39 2.65 -15.27 -7.84
CA ASN A 39 2.98 -16.69 -7.77
C ASN A 39 3.72 -17.09 -6.48
N HIS A 40 4.36 -16.13 -5.81
CA HIS A 40 5.03 -16.36 -4.53
C HIS A 40 4.00 -16.48 -3.39
N ARG A 41 4.34 -17.28 -2.39
CA ARG A 41 3.47 -17.51 -1.22
C ARG A 41 3.34 -16.28 -0.35
N GLY A 42 4.41 -15.51 -0.23
CA GLY A 42 4.48 -14.31 0.61
C GLY A 42 5.89 -13.76 0.69
N ASN A 43 6.08 -12.76 1.52
CA ASN A 43 7.36 -12.12 1.78
C ASN A 43 7.71 -12.29 3.26
N ARG A 44 8.96 -12.70 3.54
CA ARG A 44 9.51 -12.70 4.89
C ARG A 44 10.26 -11.41 5.13
N PHE A 45 9.98 -10.78 6.26
CA PHE A 45 10.56 -9.51 6.66
C PHE A 45 11.42 -9.68 7.92
N THR A 46 12.54 -8.97 7.96
CA THR A 46 13.31 -8.70 9.16
C THR A 46 13.54 -7.20 9.20
N ILE A 47 12.90 -6.51 10.14
CA ILE A 47 12.89 -5.05 10.22
C ILE A 47 13.27 -4.65 11.64
N VAL A 48 14.15 -3.68 11.78
CA VAL A 48 14.51 -3.12 13.08
C VAL A 48 13.85 -1.75 13.22
N VAL A 49 12.95 -1.64 14.19
CA VAL A 49 12.42 -0.36 14.67
C VAL A 49 13.37 0.17 15.72
N ARG A 50 13.78 1.43 15.59
CA ARG A 50 14.79 2.05 16.42
C ARG A 50 14.20 3.25 17.17
N GLY A 51 14.76 3.50 18.36
CA GLY A 51 14.38 4.66 19.12
C GLY A 51 12.97 4.56 19.71
N CYS A 52 12.62 3.39 20.26
CA CYS A 52 11.31 3.19 20.89
C CYS A 52 11.13 4.14 22.07
N CYS A 53 10.03 4.86 22.09
CA CYS A 53 9.66 5.80 23.14
C CYS A 53 8.18 5.64 23.53
N ASP A 54 7.82 6.17 24.69
CA ASP A 54 6.43 6.24 25.13
C ASP A 54 5.63 7.36 24.41
N SER A 55 4.39 7.58 24.83
CA SER A 55 3.52 8.63 24.27
C SER A 55 4.01 10.06 24.56
N GLU A 56 4.87 10.23 25.55
CA GLU A 56 5.45 11.53 25.95
C GLU A 56 6.82 11.76 25.27
N GLY A 57 7.37 10.74 24.58
CA GLY A 57 8.66 10.82 23.91
C GLY A 57 9.84 10.37 24.80
N ASN A 58 9.59 9.82 26.00
CA ASN A 58 10.65 9.30 26.86
C ASN A 58 11.16 7.95 26.28
N PRO A 59 12.48 7.69 26.35
CA PRO A 59 13.06 6.45 25.84
C PRO A 59 12.57 5.24 26.61
N LEU A 60 12.13 4.20 25.91
CA LEU A 60 11.81 2.91 26.52
C LEU A 60 13.07 2.05 26.64
N SER A 61 13.19 1.37 27.77
CA SER A 61 14.17 0.28 27.96
C SER A 61 13.82 -0.93 27.06
N ASN A 62 14.75 -1.86 26.94
CA ASN A 62 14.53 -3.10 26.19
C ASN A 62 13.36 -3.92 26.74
N GLU A 63 13.20 -3.99 28.05
CA GLU A 63 12.14 -4.73 28.72
C GLU A 63 10.78 -4.08 28.52
N GLU A 64 10.69 -2.76 28.69
CA GLU A 64 9.47 -1.99 28.48
C GLU A 64 9.00 -2.06 27.02
N ALA A 65 9.90 -1.90 26.07
CA ALA A 65 9.56 -1.97 24.65
C ALA A 65 9.05 -3.38 24.23
N LEU A 66 9.64 -4.45 24.75
CA LEU A 66 9.13 -5.81 24.51
C LEU A 66 7.79 -6.06 25.21
N ALA A 67 7.60 -5.54 26.42
CA ALA A 67 6.33 -5.63 27.13
C ALA A 67 5.22 -4.93 26.33
N GLU A 68 5.51 -3.78 25.75
CA GLU A 68 4.58 -3.05 24.92
C GLU A 68 4.22 -3.83 23.62
N VAL A 69 5.21 -4.45 22.96
CA VAL A 69 4.95 -5.33 21.80
C VAL A 69 4.00 -6.47 22.17
N HIS A 70 4.23 -7.14 23.31
CA HIS A 70 3.37 -8.23 23.77
C HIS A 70 1.97 -7.74 24.14
N ARG A 71 1.86 -6.57 24.79
CA ARG A 71 0.56 -5.96 25.11
C ARG A 71 -0.27 -5.72 23.85
N ILE A 72 0.33 -5.04 22.85
CA ILE A 72 -0.33 -4.73 21.57
C ILE A 72 -0.71 -6.02 20.83
N GLN A 73 0.17 -7.02 20.80
CA GLN A 73 -0.13 -8.31 20.17
C GLN A 73 -1.36 -8.96 20.84
N THR A 74 -1.43 -8.97 22.16
CA THR A 74 -2.57 -9.52 22.91
C THR A 74 -3.86 -8.79 22.58
N GLU A 75 -3.85 -7.45 22.56
CA GLU A 75 -5.04 -6.65 22.20
C GLU A 75 -5.51 -6.90 20.76
N MET A 76 -4.57 -7.03 19.82
CA MET A 76 -4.92 -7.42 18.45
C MET A 76 -5.55 -8.82 18.40
N GLU A 77 -4.99 -9.78 19.13
CA GLU A 77 -5.51 -11.15 19.18
C GLU A 77 -6.91 -11.24 19.81
N GLU A 78 -7.18 -10.46 20.85
CA GLU A 78 -8.50 -10.37 21.47
C GLU A 78 -9.55 -9.78 20.53
N SER A 79 -9.17 -8.78 19.73
CA SER A 79 -10.11 -8.06 18.85
C SER A 79 -10.27 -8.71 17.47
N LEU A 80 -9.21 -9.29 16.92
CA LEU A 80 -9.16 -9.76 15.52
C LEU A 80 -8.96 -11.28 15.40
N GLY A 81 -8.59 -11.94 16.50
CA GLY A 81 -8.14 -13.33 16.51
C GLY A 81 -6.63 -13.50 16.27
N PRO A 82 -6.09 -14.72 16.47
CA PRO A 82 -4.66 -14.98 16.49
C PRO A 82 -3.94 -14.55 15.21
N ASN A 83 -2.82 -13.83 15.39
CA ASN A 83 -1.92 -13.41 14.30
C ASN A 83 -2.62 -12.63 13.17
N ARG A 84 -3.59 -11.79 13.50
CA ARG A 84 -4.31 -10.96 12.53
C ARG A 84 -4.10 -9.49 12.82
N PHE A 85 -4.19 -8.68 11.77
CA PHE A 85 -4.12 -7.22 11.85
C PHE A 85 -5.04 -6.57 10.82
N PRO A 86 -5.45 -5.30 11.01
CA PRO A 86 -6.27 -4.58 10.06
C PRO A 86 -5.56 -4.46 8.71
N ASN A 87 -6.24 -4.86 7.63
CA ASN A 87 -5.61 -5.01 6.31
C ASN A 87 -5.61 -3.70 5.51
N TRP A 88 -5.21 -2.57 6.13
CA TRP A 88 -5.06 -1.31 5.45
C TRP A 88 -4.17 -1.42 4.22
N ILE A 89 -4.41 -0.59 3.25
CA ILE A 89 -3.51 -0.41 2.12
C ILE A 89 -2.52 0.69 2.49
N GLY A 90 -1.24 0.36 2.49
CA GLY A 90 -0.18 1.23 2.97
C GLY A 90 0.08 2.46 2.10
N PRO A 91 0.72 3.51 2.67
CA PRO A 91 0.96 4.80 2.01
C PRO A 91 1.76 4.69 0.72
N GLN A 92 2.59 3.63 0.57
CA GLN A 92 3.35 3.37 -0.66
C GLN A 92 2.45 3.22 -1.91
N ARG A 93 1.17 2.83 -1.74
CA ARG A 93 0.20 2.73 -2.83
C ARG A 93 -0.20 4.10 -3.37
N PHE A 94 -0.16 5.12 -2.54
CA PHE A 94 -0.65 6.46 -2.85
C PHE A 94 0.45 7.41 -3.37
N GLY A 95 1.71 7.03 -3.21
CA GLY A 95 2.90 7.83 -3.49
C GLY A 95 3.49 8.37 -2.19
N SER A 96 4.62 7.78 -1.76
CA SER A 96 5.35 8.21 -0.57
C SER A 96 5.80 9.66 -0.73
N GLY A 97 5.47 10.52 0.23
CA GLY A 97 5.81 11.95 0.22
C GLY A 97 5.00 12.81 -0.75
N ARG A 98 4.31 12.20 -1.73
CA ARG A 98 3.48 12.90 -2.72
C ARG A 98 2.28 12.02 -3.14
N PRO A 99 1.16 12.08 -2.42
CA PRO A 99 0.01 11.21 -2.65
C PRO A 99 -0.85 11.63 -3.85
N VAL A 100 -0.24 11.82 -5.01
CA VAL A 100 -0.89 12.26 -6.25
C VAL A 100 -1.58 11.12 -7.01
N THR A 101 -1.11 9.89 -6.81
CA THR A 101 -1.53 8.72 -7.60
C THR A 101 -3.04 8.50 -7.63
N PRO A 102 -3.79 8.59 -6.51
CA PRO A 102 -5.24 8.43 -6.54
C PRO A 102 -5.97 9.63 -7.15
N VAL A 103 -5.41 10.84 -7.06
CA VAL A 103 -5.99 12.04 -7.71
C VAL A 103 -5.93 11.87 -9.23
N VAL A 104 -4.77 11.47 -9.75
CA VAL A 104 -4.58 11.15 -11.17
C VAL A 104 -5.54 10.03 -11.61
N GLY A 105 -5.67 8.98 -10.79
CA GLY A 105 -6.60 7.87 -11.05
C GLY A 105 -8.05 8.31 -11.16
N ARG A 106 -8.49 9.24 -10.31
CA ARG A 106 -9.85 9.79 -10.34
C ARG A 106 -10.13 10.51 -11.65
N HIS A 107 -9.24 11.38 -12.08
CA HIS A 107 -9.39 12.07 -13.37
C HIS A 107 -9.34 11.09 -14.55
N ALA A 108 -8.43 10.11 -14.49
CA ALA A 108 -8.30 9.12 -15.57
C ALA A 108 -9.55 8.24 -15.76
N VAL A 109 -10.23 7.80 -14.69
CA VAL A 109 -11.47 7.01 -14.81
C VAL A 109 -12.67 7.82 -15.28
N ASN A 110 -12.61 9.15 -15.14
CA ASN A 110 -13.63 10.07 -15.65
C ASN A 110 -13.32 10.57 -17.08
N GLY A 111 -12.18 10.20 -17.67
CA GLY A 111 -11.76 10.69 -18.98
C GLY A 111 -11.21 12.12 -18.98
N ASP A 112 -10.99 12.70 -17.80
CA ASP A 112 -10.47 14.07 -17.61
C ASP A 112 -8.95 14.10 -17.77
N TRP A 113 -8.47 13.81 -18.98
CA TRP A 113 -7.04 13.60 -19.25
C TRP A 113 -6.20 14.83 -18.97
N LYS A 114 -6.71 16.02 -19.23
CA LYS A 114 -6.01 17.28 -18.92
C LYS A 114 -5.74 17.37 -17.42
N GLU A 115 -6.78 17.21 -16.63
CA GLU A 115 -6.66 17.28 -15.16
C GLU A 115 -5.79 16.14 -14.61
N ALA A 116 -5.87 14.92 -15.18
CA ALA A 116 -5.01 13.80 -14.80
C ALA A 116 -3.53 14.12 -15.01
N VAL A 117 -3.18 14.67 -16.18
CA VAL A 117 -1.81 15.04 -16.53
C VAL A 117 -1.33 16.22 -15.71
N MET A 118 -2.15 17.26 -15.56
CA MET A 118 -1.78 18.45 -14.80
C MET A 118 -1.64 18.13 -13.30
N ALA A 119 -2.48 17.26 -12.73
CA ALA A 119 -2.29 16.77 -11.37
C ALA A 119 -0.96 16.01 -11.23
N TYR A 120 -0.63 15.11 -12.18
CA TYR A 120 0.64 14.39 -12.15
C TYR A 120 1.84 15.31 -12.26
N LEU A 121 1.80 16.31 -13.13
CA LEU A 121 2.91 17.23 -13.36
C LEU A 121 3.03 18.32 -12.29
N GLY A 122 1.91 18.88 -11.82
CA GLY A 122 1.91 20.13 -11.03
C GLY A 122 1.54 19.99 -9.55
N MET A 123 0.97 18.87 -9.09
CA MET A 123 0.62 18.71 -7.68
C MET A 123 1.89 18.51 -6.83
N GLU A 124 2.07 19.33 -5.80
CA GLU A 124 3.21 19.26 -4.87
C GLU A 124 3.07 18.11 -3.87
N GLY A 125 4.21 17.62 -3.37
CA GLY A 125 4.31 16.70 -2.26
C GLY A 125 4.94 17.36 -1.03
N GLN A 126 4.59 16.89 0.15
CA GLN A 126 5.12 17.43 1.43
C GLN A 126 6.61 17.08 1.63
N SER A 127 7.09 16.01 1.02
CA SER A 127 8.44 15.47 1.21
C SER A 127 9.23 15.37 -0.10
N GLU A 128 8.92 16.21 -1.09
CA GLU A 128 9.69 16.32 -2.32
C GLU A 128 10.88 17.26 -2.16
N GLU A 129 11.93 17.03 -2.94
CA GLU A 129 13.08 17.93 -3.02
C GLU A 129 12.63 19.31 -3.54
N GLU A 130 13.30 20.38 -3.05
CA GLU A 130 12.96 21.77 -3.36
C GLU A 130 12.93 22.04 -4.88
N GLU A 131 13.89 21.46 -5.62
CA GLU A 131 13.93 21.59 -7.09
C GLU A 131 12.65 21.06 -7.74
N ALA A 132 12.12 19.92 -7.29
CA ALA A 132 10.88 19.37 -7.81
C ALA A 132 9.68 20.25 -7.45
N GLN A 133 9.62 20.75 -6.22
CA GLN A 133 8.55 21.64 -5.78
C GLN A 133 8.49 22.92 -6.61
N LEU A 134 9.64 23.52 -6.92
CA LEU A 134 9.73 24.70 -7.80
C LEU A 134 9.21 24.43 -9.22
N VAL A 135 9.55 23.27 -9.80
CA VAL A 135 9.05 22.86 -11.11
C VAL A 135 7.53 22.68 -11.08
N ARG A 136 6.98 21.99 -10.04
CA ARG A 136 5.54 21.78 -9.93
C ARG A 136 4.77 23.08 -9.74
N LYS A 137 5.30 23.98 -8.91
CA LYS A 137 4.75 25.33 -8.74
C LYS A 137 4.72 26.09 -10.07
N TYR A 138 5.82 26.04 -10.83
CA TYR A 138 5.88 26.69 -12.16
C TYR A 138 4.79 26.15 -13.08
N ILE A 139 4.62 24.82 -13.16
CA ILE A 139 3.61 24.18 -14.01
C ILE A 139 2.19 24.63 -13.64
N ARG A 140 1.88 24.75 -12.34
CA ARG A 140 0.56 25.25 -11.90
C ARG A 140 0.30 26.70 -12.26
N GLU A 141 1.32 27.54 -12.15
CA GLU A 141 1.17 28.98 -12.36
C GLU A 141 1.26 29.41 -13.83
N LYS A 142 2.09 28.73 -14.60
CA LYS A 142 2.44 29.11 -15.97
C LYS A 142 2.00 28.09 -17.02
N GLY A 143 1.69 26.86 -16.62
CA GLY A 143 1.47 25.75 -17.54
C GLY A 143 2.75 25.11 -18.04
N VAL A 144 2.65 24.42 -19.17
CA VAL A 144 3.76 23.71 -19.82
C VAL A 144 4.34 24.55 -20.95
N ASP A 145 5.63 24.85 -20.89
CA ASP A 145 6.38 25.54 -21.93
C ASP A 145 7.80 24.97 -22.10
N GLU A 146 8.51 25.41 -23.13
CA GLU A 146 9.87 24.91 -23.46
C GLU A 146 10.90 25.17 -22.36
N SER A 147 10.73 26.25 -21.56
CA SER A 147 11.68 26.59 -20.51
C SER A 147 11.70 25.57 -19.36
N LEU A 148 10.66 24.74 -19.24
CA LEU A 148 10.60 23.67 -18.26
C LEU A 148 11.65 22.60 -18.49
N LEU A 149 12.00 22.29 -19.74
CA LEU A 149 12.96 21.24 -20.08
C LEU A 149 14.37 21.52 -19.49
N GLU A 150 14.72 22.79 -19.36
CA GLU A 150 15.98 23.22 -18.73
C GLU A 150 15.92 23.18 -17.20
N LYS A 151 14.74 23.41 -16.63
CA LYS A 151 14.50 23.46 -15.18
C LYS A 151 14.27 22.08 -14.55
N LEU A 152 13.91 21.06 -15.36
CA LEU A 152 13.60 19.72 -14.88
C LEU A 152 14.85 19.00 -14.37
N PRO A 153 14.87 18.55 -13.10
CA PRO A 153 15.88 17.65 -12.58
C PRO A 153 16.02 16.39 -13.45
N ARG A 154 17.21 15.83 -13.55
CA ARG A 154 17.49 14.67 -14.43
C ARG A 154 16.67 13.43 -14.04
N TRP A 155 16.33 13.29 -12.77
CA TRP A 155 15.58 12.16 -12.26
C TRP A 155 14.06 12.25 -12.52
N MET A 156 13.53 13.43 -12.91
CA MET A 156 12.12 13.61 -13.33
C MET A 156 11.88 13.16 -14.78
N GLY A 157 12.31 11.96 -15.11
CA GLY A 157 12.28 11.45 -16.49
C GLY A 157 10.90 11.12 -17.03
N PHE A 158 9.91 10.87 -16.18
CA PHE A 158 8.52 10.66 -16.62
C PHE A 158 7.86 11.99 -16.96
N GLU A 159 8.04 12.99 -16.10
CA GLU A 159 7.56 14.34 -16.30
C GLU A 159 8.14 14.93 -17.58
N ARG A 160 9.45 14.77 -17.80
CA ARG A 160 10.11 15.21 -19.02
C ARG A 160 9.44 14.67 -20.28
N ARG A 161 9.20 13.37 -20.35
CA ARG A 161 8.55 12.73 -21.52
C ARG A 161 7.12 13.22 -21.75
N MET A 162 6.38 13.50 -20.68
CA MET A 162 5.03 14.06 -20.78
C MET A 162 5.06 15.50 -21.29
N ILE A 163 5.99 16.32 -20.80
CA ILE A 163 6.18 17.71 -21.20
C ILE A 163 6.63 17.78 -22.67
N GLU A 164 7.64 17.00 -23.07
CA GLU A 164 8.10 16.91 -24.46
C GLU A 164 6.97 16.52 -25.43
N HIS A 165 6.09 15.61 -24.98
CA HIS A 165 4.91 15.25 -25.76
C HIS A 165 3.93 16.41 -25.91
N LEU A 166 3.61 17.14 -24.83
CA LEU A 166 2.68 18.28 -24.87
C LEU A 166 3.24 19.46 -25.69
N LEU A 167 4.54 19.67 -25.66
CA LEU A 167 5.18 20.70 -26.51
C LEU A 167 5.08 20.37 -28.00
N SER A 168 5.16 19.07 -28.35
CA SER A 168 5.05 18.62 -29.74
C SER A 168 3.61 18.45 -30.19
N HIS A 169 2.71 18.12 -29.28
CA HIS A 169 1.29 17.84 -29.54
C HIS A 169 0.44 18.54 -28.46
N PRO A 170 0.26 19.87 -28.58
CA PRO A 170 -0.60 20.63 -27.66
C PRO A 170 -2.01 20.03 -27.58
N GLU A 171 -2.56 19.95 -26.38
CA GLU A 171 -3.90 19.37 -26.06
C GLU A 171 -4.00 17.82 -26.17
N ASP A 172 -2.97 17.09 -26.61
CA ASP A 172 -2.96 15.62 -26.56
C ASP A 172 -2.56 15.10 -25.16
N TYR A 173 -3.40 15.37 -24.16
CA TYR A 173 -3.19 14.94 -22.79
C TYR A 173 -3.27 13.42 -22.62
N THR A 174 -4.09 12.75 -23.42
CA THR A 174 -4.15 11.27 -23.43
C THR A 174 -2.82 10.68 -23.91
N GLY A 175 -2.23 11.24 -24.97
CA GLY A 175 -0.91 10.87 -25.44
C GLY A 175 0.19 11.14 -24.41
N ALA A 176 0.13 12.29 -23.73
CA ALA A 176 1.03 12.61 -22.63
C ALA A 176 0.94 11.60 -21.48
N PHE A 177 -0.27 11.24 -21.04
CA PHE A 177 -0.48 10.25 -20.00
C PHE A 177 0.07 8.86 -20.41
N ARG A 178 -0.06 8.47 -21.68
CA ARG A 178 0.51 7.22 -22.21
C ARG A 178 2.05 7.18 -22.18
N LYS A 179 2.75 8.31 -21.96
CA LYS A 179 4.22 8.32 -21.77
C LYS A 179 4.64 7.74 -20.42
N LEU A 180 3.74 7.66 -19.46
CA LEU A 180 3.96 6.90 -18.23
C LEU A 180 4.10 5.40 -18.53
N PRO A 181 4.94 4.65 -17.81
CA PRO A 181 4.98 3.20 -17.90
C PRO A 181 3.59 2.59 -17.63
N ALA A 182 3.25 1.53 -18.32
CA ALA A 182 1.94 0.85 -18.19
C ALA A 182 1.58 0.49 -16.74
N ASN A 183 2.58 0.02 -15.98
CA ASN A 183 2.38 -0.31 -14.56
C ASN A 183 2.05 0.92 -13.71
N LEU A 184 2.67 2.07 -14.01
CA LEU A 184 2.39 3.32 -13.29
C LEU A 184 0.99 3.84 -13.64
N GLN A 185 0.59 3.75 -14.92
CA GLN A 185 -0.78 4.05 -15.34
C GLN A 185 -1.81 3.22 -14.57
N LEU A 186 -1.63 1.89 -14.50
CA LEU A 186 -2.51 1.00 -13.73
C LEU A 186 -2.51 1.32 -12.24
N MET A 187 -1.36 1.71 -11.70
CA MET A 187 -1.24 2.03 -10.29
C MET A 187 -2.12 3.23 -9.89
N THR A 188 -2.42 4.17 -10.81
CA THR A 188 -3.29 5.31 -10.52
C THR A 188 -4.73 4.86 -10.21
N VAL A 189 -5.29 3.97 -11.03
CA VAL A 189 -6.64 3.42 -10.81
C VAL A 189 -6.66 2.54 -9.56
N HIS A 190 -5.65 1.70 -9.38
CA HIS A 190 -5.58 0.87 -8.16
C HIS A 190 -5.42 1.69 -6.88
N ALA A 191 -4.74 2.84 -6.93
CA ALA A 191 -4.64 3.75 -5.78
C ALA A 191 -6.01 4.38 -5.45
N LEU A 192 -6.77 4.77 -6.46
CA LEU A 192 -8.14 5.25 -6.27
C LEU A 192 -9.04 4.19 -5.61
N GLN A 193 -9.02 2.95 -6.12
CA GLN A 193 -9.72 1.83 -5.48
C GLN A 193 -9.29 1.64 -4.02
N SER A 194 -7.99 1.81 -3.75
CA SER A 194 -7.40 1.64 -2.42
C SER A 194 -7.85 2.70 -1.42
N ILE A 195 -8.10 3.94 -1.85
CA ILE A 195 -8.70 4.98 -1.00
C ILE A 195 -10.10 4.57 -0.56
N VAL A 196 -10.92 4.09 -1.50
CA VAL A 196 -12.29 3.64 -1.18
C VAL A 196 -12.25 2.50 -0.17
N PHE A 197 -11.37 1.51 -0.36
CA PHE A 197 -11.20 0.42 0.61
C PHE A 197 -10.79 0.95 2.00
N ASN A 198 -9.77 1.81 2.08
CA ASN A 198 -9.31 2.33 3.35
C ASN A 198 -10.39 3.16 4.06
N LYS A 199 -11.12 4.00 3.32
CA LYS A 199 -12.25 4.75 3.88
C LYS A 199 -13.39 3.85 4.34
N SER A 200 -13.67 2.76 3.61
CA SER A 200 -14.68 1.77 4.02
C SER A 200 -14.28 1.05 5.31
N LEU A 201 -13.00 0.70 5.45
CA LEU A 201 -12.48 0.10 6.66
C LEU A 201 -12.53 1.09 7.84
N HIS A 202 -12.14 2.34 7.63
CA HIS A 202 -12.21 3.40 8.63
C HIS A 202 -13.66 3.65 9.10
N ARG A 203 -14.57 3.82 8.15
CA ARG A 203 -15.99 4.03 8.46
C ARG A 203 -16.59 2.90 9.26
N ARG A 204 -16.16 1.65 8.97
CA ARG A 204 -16.59 0.49 9.72
C ARG A 204 -16.12 0.53 11.18
N LEU A 205 -14.88 0.95 11.42
CA LEU A 205 -14.34 1.14 12.78
C LEU A 205 -15.08 2.27 13.53
N GLU A 206 -15.31 3.41 12.88
CA GLU A 206 -16.09 4.53 13.47
C GLU A 206 -17.49 4.11 13.85
N ALA A 207 -18.11 3.23 13.07
CA ALA A 207 -19.44 2.67 13.36
C ALA A 207 -19.42 1.58 14.46
N GLY A 208 -18.26 1.27 15.07
CA GLY A 208 -18.11 0.23 16.07
C GLY A 208 -18.31 -1.19 15.53
N LEU A 209 -18.24 -1.39 14.22
CA LEU A 209 -18.41 -2.71 13.61
C LEU A 209 -17.10 -3.50 13.62
N PRO A 210 -17.13 -4.80 13.99
CA PRO A 210 -15.93 -5.62 14.06
C PRO A 210 -15.32 -5.88 12.66
N LEU A 211 -13.98 -5.97 12.58
CA LEU A 211 -13.29 -6.26 11.33
C LEU A 211 -13.19 -7.76 11.04
N ALA A 212 -13.02 -8.58 12.07
CA ALA A 212 -12.81 -10.02 11.91
C ALA A 212 -14.11 -10.83 11.97
N THR A 213 -15.13 -10.31 12.65
CA THR A 213 -16.45 -10.94 12.78
C THR A 213 -17.44 -10.28 11.82
N PRO A 214 -18.17 -11.06 11.02
CA PRO A 214 -19.12 -10.51 10.07
C PRO A 214 -20.41 -10.05 10.74
N VAL A 215 -21.08 -9.08 10.13
CA VAL A 215 -22.46 -8.70 10.43
C VAL A 215 -23.38 -9.06 9.27
N VAL A 216 -24.69 -9.04 9.48
CA VAL A 216 -25.67 -9.27 8.40
C VAL A 216 -25.50 -8.20 7.32
N GLY A 217 -25.47 -8.62 6.08
CA GLY A 217 -25.25 -7.75 4.91
C GLY A 217 -23.79 -7.68 4.46
N ASP A 218 -22.82 -8.08 5.28
CA ASP A 218 -21.42 -8.18 4.85
C ASP A 218 -21.26 -9.16 3.68
N ILE A 219 -20.24 -8.94 2.89
CA ILE A 219 -19.70 -9.94 1.96
C ILE A 219 -18.47 -10.56 2.59
N VAL A 220 -18.46 -11.89 2.71
CA VAL A 220 -17.35 -12.69 3.21
C VAL A 220 -16.78 -13.58 2.11
N GLY A 221 -15.48 -13.85 2.15
CA GLY A 221 -14.84 -14.75 1.21
C GLY A 221 -13.87 -15.71 1.90
N ARG A 222 -13.52 -16.80 1.21
CA ARG A 222 -12.58 -17.81 1.72
C ARG A 222 -11.15 -17.30 1.65
N ILE A 223 -10.36 -17.68 2.64
CA ILE A 223 -8.91 -17.52 2.62
C ILE A 223 -8.30 -18.83 2.15
N ASP A 224 -7.46 -18.75 1.13
CA ASP A 224 -6.74 -19.91 0.58
C ASP A 224 -5.53 -20.29 1.45
N GLU A 225 -4.83 -21.36 1.05
CA GLU A 225 -3.63 -21.87 1.75
C GLU A 225 -2.44 -20.88 1.72
N LYS A 226 -2.49 -19.88 0.83
CA LYS A 226 -1.48 -18.80 0.76
C LYS A 226 -1.87 -17.58 1.58
N GLY A 227 -3.00 -17.62 2.30
CA GLY A 227 -3.54 -16.49 3.05
C GLY A 227 -4.16 -15.41 2.16
N GLN A 228 -4.56 -15.74 0.92
CA GLN A 228 -5.16 -14.81 -0.03
C GLN A 228 -6.68 -15.02 -0.10
N LEU A 229 -7.41 -13.94 -0.37
CA LEU A 229 -8.86 -13.99 -0.57
C LEU A 229 -9.19 -14.65 -1.92
N ASP A 230 -9.95 -15.74 -1.89
CA ASP A 230 -10.61 -16.28 -3.06
C ASP A 230 -11.88 -15.46 -3.37
N VAL A 231 -11.74 -14.48 -4.25
CA VAL A 231 -12.83 -13.56 -4.62
C VAL A 231 -14.05 -14.28 -5.20
N LYS A 232 -13.85 -15.43 -5.86
CA LYS A 232 -14.94 -16.21 -6.45
C LYS A 232 -15.80 -16.90 -5.39
N SER A 233 -15.29 -17.05 -4.19
CA SER A 233 -16.01 -17.65 -3.06
C SER A 233 -16.86 -16.65 -2.26
N CYS A 234 -16.84 -15.37 -2.65
CA CYS A 234 -17.52 -14.32 -1.91
C CYS A 234 -19.05 -14.53 -1.87
N VAL A 235 -19.62 -14.43 -0.68
CA VAL A 235 -21.07 -14.57 -0.43
C VAL A 235 -21.55 -13.53 0.56
N THR A 236 -22.81 -13.10 0.40
CA THR A 236 -23.47 -12.17 1.35
C THR A 236 -23.91 -12.91 2.60
N VAL A 237 -23.69 -12.30 3.75
CA VAL A 237 -24.12 -12.80 5.05
C VAL A 237 -25.59 -12.51 5.29
N GLU A 238 -26.39 -13.56 5.39
CA GLU A 238 -27.81 -13.49 5.71
C GLU A 238 -28.05 -13.85 7.20
N PRO A 239 -29.16 -13.42 7.80
CA PRO A 239 -29.45 -13.74 9.20
C PRO A 239 -29.35 -15.24 9.54
N ARG A 240 -29.83 -16.09 8.62
CA ARG A 240 -29.79 -17.56 8.76
C ARG A 240 -28.40 -18.18 8.66
N THR A 241 -27.45 -17.48 8.03
CA THR A 241 -26.09 -17.98 7.79
C THR A 241 -25.06 -17.39 8.76
N LEU A 242 -25.39 -16.30 9.46
CA LEU A 242 -24.49 -15.51 10.29
C LEU A 242 -23.70 -16.38 11.27
N ASN A 243 -24.36 -17.20 12.09
CA ASN A 243 -23.69 -18.02 13.12
C ASN A 243 -22.67 -19.00 12.52
N ARG A 244 -22.99 -19.60 11.37
CA ARG A 244 -22.10 -20.54 10.69
C ARG A 244 -20.90 -19.80 10.08
N ILE A 245 -21.16 -18.65 9.47
CA ILE A 245 -20.13 -17.83 8.84
C ILE A 245 -19.20 -17.27 9.91
N SER A 246 -19.71 -16.73 11.01
CA SER A 246 -18.91 -16.22 12.14
C SER A 246 -17.92 -17.25 12.64
N ARG A 247 -18.38 -18.49 12.92
CA ARG A 247 -17.48 -19.58 13.35
C ARG A 247 -16.36 -19.87 12.33
N ASN A 248 -16.64 -19.73 11.03
CA ASN A 248 -15.59 -19.90 10.01
C ASN A 248 -14.64 -18.69 9.92
N CYS A 249 -15.12 -17.49 10.26
CA CYS A 249 -14.25 -16.31 10.41
C CYS A 249 -13.36 -16.45 11.64
N ASP A 250 -13.89 -16.93 12.77
CA ASP A 250 -13.12 -17.12 14.02
C ASP A 250 -11.92 -18.04 13.79
N ILE A 251 -12.10 -19.15 13.05
CA ILE A 251 -11.03 -20.09 12.73
C ILE A 251 -10.22 -19.72 11.48
N GLY A 252 -10.40 -18.52 10.89
CA GLY A 252 -9.60 -18.00 9.79
C GLY A 252 -9.88 -18.57 8.41
N ARG A 253 -10.95 -19.36 8.23
CA ARG A 253 -11.33 -19.90 6.92
C ARG A 253 -12.04 -18.90 6.02
N LEU A 254 -12.76 -17.96 6.65
CA LEU A 254 -13.45 -16.86 5.98
C LEU A 254 -12.98 -15.53 6.56
N THR A 255 -13.20 -14.45 5.82
CA THR A 255 -12.97 -13.08 6.29
C THR A 255 -14.04 -12.14 5.73
N PRO A 256 -14.53 -11.17 6.53
CA PRO A 256 -15.27 -10.04 6.00
C PRO A 256 -14.41 -9.24 5.01
N THR A 257 -15.05 -8.64 4.01
CA THR A 257 -14.35 -7.97 2.91
C THR A 257 -14.87 -6.57 2.70
N GLY A 258 -14.01 -5.68 2.19
CA GLY A 258 -14.34 -4.35 1.72
C GLY A 258 -14.16 -4.21 0.20
N PRO A 259 -14.75 -3.17 -0.42
CA PRO A 259 -14.78 -2.99 -1.85
C PRO A 259 -13.46 -2.41 -2.40
N LEU A 260 -13.02 -2.94 -3.53
CA LEU A 260 -12.12 -2.28 -4.49
C LEU A 260 -12.95 -2.02 -5.74
N PRO A 261 -13.57 -0.83 -5.89
CA PRO A 261 -14.68 -0.60 -6.83
C PRO A 261 -14.31 -0.82 -8.30
N GLY A 262 -15.29 -1.14 -9.11
CA GLY A 262 -15.20 -1.38 -10.54
C GLY A 262 -16.57 -1.66 -11.14
N SER A 263 -16.63 -1.96 -12.45
CA SER A 263 -17.87 -2.09 -13.20
C SER A 263 -18.76 -3.30 -12.82
N GLU A 264 -18.18 -4.34 -12.19
CA GLU A 264 -18.88 -5.60 -11.90
C GLU A 264 -18.78 -6.01 -10.42
N ILE A 265 -18.46 -5.07 -9.51
CA ILE A 265 -18.28 -5.40 -8.10
C ILE A 265 -19.60 -5.72 -7.41
N SER A 266 -19.61 -6.78 -6.60
CA SER A 266 -20.70 -7.06 -5.66
C SER A 266 -20.63 -6.10 -4.48
N THR A 267 -21.73 -5.43 -4.16
CA THR A 267 -21.87 -4.52 -3.01
C THR A 267 -22.46 -5.26 -1.80
N SER A 268 -22.05 -4.89 -0.61
CA SER A 268 -22.66 -5.33 0.63
C SER A 268 -24.13 -4.86 0.69
N SER A 269 -24.91 -5.39 1.62
CA SER A 269 -26.30 -4.99 1.84
C SER A 269 -26.52 -4.46 3.27
N GLY A 270 -27.67 -3.84 3.54
CA GLY A 270 -27.95 -3.23 4.84
C GLY A 270 -26.96 -2.14 5.21
N ASP A 271 -26.63 -2.01 6.50
CA ASP A 271 -25.70 -0.98 7.00
C ASP A 271 -24.31 -1.02 6.37
N PRO A 272 -23.65 -2.20 6.23
CA PRO A 272 -22.39 -2.28 5.52
C PRO A 272 -22.47 -1.76 4.09
N GLY A 273 -23.55 -2.11 3.37
CA GLY A 273 -23.76 -1.65 1.99
C GLY A 273 -24.00 -0.14 1.90
N GLN A 274 -24.75 0.43 2.85
CA GLN A 274 -24.98 1.86 2.93
C GLN A 274 -23.65 2.62 3.13
N HIS A 275 -22.80 2.12 4.04
CA HIS A 275 -21.46 2.72 4.26
C HIS A 275 -20.60 2.69 2.99
N GLU A 276 -20.58 1.56 2.25
CA GLU A 276 -19.85 1.46 0.98
C GLU A 276 -20.37 2.47 -0.06
N GLN A 277 -21.69 2.62 -0.18
CA GLN A 277 -22.32 3.57 -1.10
C GLN A 277 -22.05 5.03 -0.72
N ASP A 278 -22.15 5.37 0.56
CA ASP A 278 -21.88 6.73 1.05
C ASP A 278 -20.45 7.16 0.73
N ILE A 279 -19.50 6.24 0.85
CA ILE A 279 -18.09 6.50 0.51
C ILE A 279 -17.91 6.71 -1.00
N LEU A 280 -18.52 5.85 -1.83
CA LEU A 280 -18.47 6.04 -3.28
C LEU A 280 -19.02 7.41 -3.69
N LYS A 281 -20.14 7.83 -3.07
CA LYS A 281 -20.74 9.14 -3.29
C LYS A 281 -19.87 10.29 -2.80
N GLN A 282 -19.28 10.18 -1.60
CA GLN A 282 -18.34 11.18 -1.06
C GLN A 282 -17.10 11.35 -1.94
N GLU A 283 -16.63 10.26 -2.56
CA GLU A 283 -15.51 10.28 -3.49
C GLU A 283 -15.89 10.69 -4.93
N GLY A 284 -17.18 10.91 -5.20
CA GLY A 284 -17.69 11.22 -6.55
C GLY A 284 -17.53 10.06 -7.53
N LEU A 285 -17.65 8.82 -7.04
CA LEU A 285 -17.42 7.58 -7.78
C LEU A 285 -18.70 6.76 -7.98
N ASP A 286 -19.82 7.23 -7.49
CA ASP A 286 -21.13 6.54 -7.54
C ASP A 286 -21.66 6.39 -8.97
N ASN A 287 -21.30 7.31 -9.90
CA ASN A 287 -21.71 7.30 -11.30
C ASN A 287 -20.56 6.92 -12.27
N VAL A 288 -19.41 6.52 -11.77
CA VAL A 288 -18.27 6.12 -12.62
C VAL A 288 -18.51 4.74 -13.21
N THR A 289 -18.39 4.61 -14.52
CA THR A 289 -18.58 3.34 -15.25
C THR A 289 -17.40 2.38 -15.06
N TRP A 290 -16.24 2.88 -14.64
CA TRP A 290 -14.97 2.14 -14.57
C TRP A 290 -14.53 1.55 -15.92
N HIS A 291 -15.06 2.09 -16.99
CA HIS A 291 -14.67 1.77 -18.36
C HIS A 291 -13.97 2.99 -18.97
N VAL A 292 -12.73 2.80 -19.40
CA VAL A 292 -11.86 3.86 -19.95
C VAL A 292 -11.57 3.52 -21.40
N GLU A 293 -12.34 4.14 -22.32
CA GLU A 293 -12.27 3.81 -23.77
C GLU A 293 -10.91 4.16 -24.37
N GLU A 294 -10.37 5.33 -24.04
CA GLU A 294 -9.11 5.82 -24.61
C GLU A 294 -7.92 4.97 -24.18
N ILE A 295 -7.95 4.42 -22.95
CA ILE A 295 -6.89 3.55 -22.44
C ILE A 295 -7.53 2.30 -21.79
N PRO A 296 -7.96 1.31 -22.57
CA PRO A 296 -8.77 0.17 -22.09
C PRO A 296 -8.13 -0.63 -20.97
N ARG A 297 -6.78 -0.63 -20.85
CA ARG A 297 -6.06 -1.29 -19.75
C ARG A 297 -6.38 -0.70 -18.37
N LEU A 298 -6.90 0.53 -18.31
CA LEU A 298 -7.29 1.18 -17.05
C LEU A 298 -8.70 0.79 -16.61
N SER A 299 -9.49 0.19 -17.50
CA SER A 299 -10.81 -0.34 -17.16
C SER A 299 -10.67 -1.45 -16.11
N THR A 300 -11.53 -1.46 -15.13
CA THR A 300 -11.49 -2.45 -14.04
C THR A 300 -12.88 -2.97 -13.70
N LYS A 301 -12.97 -4.29 -13.51
CA LYS A 301 -14.19 -4.94 -13.02
C LYS A 301 -14.42 -4.74 -11.54
N GLY A 302 -13.38 -4.30 -10.83
CA GLY A 302 -13.38 -4.27 -9.39
C GLY A 302 -13.13 -5.63 -8.76
N THR A 303 -12.96 -5.64 -7.46
CA THR A 303 -12.77 -6.85 -6.66
C THR A 303 -13.05 -6.55 -5.19
N ARG A 304 -12.92 -7.55 -4.33
CA ARG A 304 -13.03 -7.36 -2.88
C ARG A 304 -11.70 -7.69 -2.21
N ARG A 305 -11.47 -7.11 -1.04
CA ARG A 305 -10.27 -7.32 -0.22
C ARG A 305 -10.69 -7.64 1.22
N GLY A 306 -10.03 -8.61 1.85
CA GLY A 306 -10.26 -8.93 3.26
C GLY A 306 -10.01 -7.73 4.16
N LEU A 307 -10.87 -7.52 5.17
CA LEU A 307 -10.72 -6.43 6.15
C LEU A 307 -9.57 -6.70 7.13
N VAL A 308 -9.24 -7.96 7.35
CA VAL A 308 -8.08 -8.39 8.16
C VAL A 308 -7.12 -9.19 7.30
N SER A 309 -5.84 -9.13 7.63
CA SER A 309 -4.77 -9.94 7.07
C SER A 309 -4.09 -10.75 8.16
N GLN A 310 -3.38 -11.79 7.77
CA GLN A 310 -2.64 -12.66 8.69
C GLN A 310 -1.14 -12.47 8.54
N PHE A 311 -0.43 -12.61 9.65
CA PHE A 311 1.01 -12.75 9.66
C PHE A 311 1.40 -14.09 10.28
N THR A 312 2.54 -14.63 9.90
CA THR A 312 3.05 -15.89 10.43
C THR A 312 4.54 -15.75 10.79
N GLU A 313 5.08 -16.73 11.51
CA GLU A 313 6.49 -16.76 11.92
C GLU A 313 6.93 -15.48 12.65
N PHE A 314 6.02 -14.90 13.45
CA PHE A 314 6.27 -13.66 14.17
C PHE A 314 7.22 -13.86 15.34
N THR A 315 8.26 -13.04 15.38
CA THR A 315 9.13 -12.88 16.55
C THR A 315 9.52 -11.42 16.72
N ALA A 316 9.64 -11.00 17.97
CA ALA A 316 10.18 -9.68 18.33
C ALA A 316 11.29 -9.91 19.36
N ASP A 317 12.46 -9.35 19.11
CA ASP A 317 13.61 -9.42 20.01
C ASP A 317 14.37 -8.08 20.01
N THR A 318 15.06 -7.80 21.11
CA THR A 318 15.88 -6.60 21.21
C THR A 318 17.19 -6.77 20.48
N VAL A 319 17.70 -5.70 19.91
CA VAL A 319 19.02 -5.66 19.27
C VAL A 319 19.84 -4.49 19.82
N ALA A 320 21.16 -4.61 19.72
CA ALA A 320 22.04 -3.50 20.08
C ALA A 320 21.72 -2.24 19.29
N ARG A 321 21.86 -1.09 19.92
CA ARG A 321 21.77 0.20 19.24
C ARG A 321 22.84 0.29 18.16
N ALA A 322 22.48 0.82 17.00
CA ALA A 322 23.47 1.17 15.99
C ALA A 322 24.28 2.36 16.45
N ASP A 323 25.53 2.45 16.00
CA ASP A 323 26.31 3.65 16.14
C ASP A 323 25.62 4.79 15.39
N GLY A 324 25.34 5.89 16.07
CA GLY A 324 24.68 7.07 15.50
C GLY A 324 25.38 7.61 14.25
N SER A 325 26.70 7.47 14.15
CA SER A 325 27.51 7.86 12.99
C SER A 325 27.17 7.08 11.71
N THR A 326 26.57 5.91 11.83
CA THR A 326 26.11 5.07 10.69
C THR A 326 24.66 5.34 10.27
N MET A 327 23.97 6.22 11.02
CA MET A 327 22.58 6.58 10.79
C MET A 327 22.53 7.88 9.96
N GLY A 328 21.51 8.03 9.13
CA GLY A 328 21.39 9.24 8.31
C GLY A 328 21.11 10.53 9.09
N LYS A 329 21.17 11.67 8.39
CA LYS A 329 20.96 13.02 8.94
C LYS A 329 19.81 13.16 9.94
N ARG A 330 18.68 12.53 9.67
CA ARG A 330 17.51 12.56 10.55
C ARG A 330 17.81 12.05 11.97
N TRP A 331 18.75 11.11 12.09
CA TRP A 331 19.17 10.60 13.40
C TRP A 331 20.11 11.56 14.11
N GLU A 332 20.95 12.27 13.36
CA GLU A 332 21.86 13.28 13.91
C GLU A 332 21.10 14.53 14.39
N GLU A 333 20.06 14.92 13.64
CA GLU A 333 19.23 16.09 13.94
C GLU A 333 18.28 15.85 15.13
N GLY A 334 18.02 14.59 15.49
CA GLY A 334 17.11 14.22 16.57
C GLY A 334 15.64 14.26 16.20
N PRO A 335 14.73 13.93 17.14
CA PRO A 335 13.30 13.97 16.91
C PRO A 335 12.80 15.41 16.73
N THR A 336 11.84 15.60 15.82
CA THR A 336 11.12 16.86 15.63
C THR A 336 9.79 16.82 16.40
N GLU A 337 9.10 17.97 16.54
CA GLU A 337 7.79 18.04 17.22
C GLU A 337 6.75 17.04 16.66
N ASP A 338 6.87 16.70 15.38
CA ASP A 338 5.96 15.78 14.70
C ASP A 338 6.42 14.32 14.72
N THR A 339 7.58 14.00 15.30
CA THR A 339 8.15 12.64 15.26
C THR A 339 8.32 12.05 16.66
N ARG A 340 7.82 10.82 16.84
CA ARG A 340 7.95 10.05 18.07
C ARG A 340 9.07 9.03 17.92
N TRP A 341 10.24 9.35 18.39
CA TRP A 341 11.37 8.45 18.57
C TRP A 341 12.41 9.08 19.49
N HIS A 342 13.22 8.30 20.13
CA HIS A 342 14.28 8.80 21.02
C HIS A 342 15.60 8.09 20.71
N PRO A 343 16.73 8.82 20.56
CA PRO A 343 18.02 8.23 20.21
C PRO A 343 18.51 7.19 21.22
N GLU A 344 18.10 7.30 22.47
CA GLU A 344 18.42 6.35 23.54
C GLU A 344 17.37 5.25 23.73
N GLY A 345 16.28 5.28 22.99
CA GLY A 345 15.23 4.27 23.07
C GLY A 345 15.68 2.91 22.56
N ALA A 346 15.01 1.87 23.02
CA ALA A 346 15.26 0.49 22.61
C ALA A 346 15.18 0.31 21.09
N CYS A 347 15.86 -0.74 20.60
CA CYS A 347 15.76 -1.17 19.22
C CYS A 347 15.14 -2.57 19.20
N ILE A 348 14.00 -2.72 18.53
CA ILE A 348 13.26 -3.98 18.40
C ILE A 348 13.39 -4.51 16.98
N ARG A 349 13.83 -5.74 16.85
CA ARG A 349 13.88 -6.48 15.59
C ARG A 349 12.64 -7.34 15.47
N PHE A 350 11.81 -7.02 14.49
CA PHE A 350 10.65 -7.80 14.09
C PHE A 350 11.02 -8.75 12.96
N ARG A 351 10.59 -10.01 13.07
CA ARG A 351 10.59 -10.97 11.98
C ARG A 351 9.18 -11.51 11.79
N PHE A 352 8.71 -11.56 10.58
CA PHE A 352 7.39 -12.08 10.24
C PHE A 352 7.28 -12.37 8.74
N THR A 353 6.29 -13.17 8.39
CA THR A 353 5.92 -13.46 7.00
C THR A 353 4.53 -12.94 6.73
N LEU A 354 4.35 -12.23 5.61
CA LEU A 354 3.07 -11.75 5.12
C LEU A 354 2.73 -12.36 3.77
N SER A 355 1.44 -12.63 3.54
CA SER A 355 0.93 -13.01 2.23
C SER A 355 1.08 -11.87 1.21
N SER A 356 1.09 -12.21 -0.08
CA SER A 356 1.14 -11.21 -1.15
C SER A 356 -0.04 -10.22 -1.05
N GLY A 357 0.24 -8.94 -1.25
CA GLY A 357 -0.75 -7.87 -1.15
C GLY A 357 -0.95 -7.27 0.24
N SER A 358 -0.28 -7.80 1.27
CA SER A 358 -0.23 -7.20 2.62
C SER A 358 1.01 -6.33 2.78
N TYR A 359 0.95 -5.34 3.66
CA TYR A 359 1.99 -4.33 3.83
C TYR A 359 2.69 -4.48 5.19
N ALA A 360 4.01 -4.65 5.16
CA ALA A 360 4.82 -4.73 6.38
C ALA A 360 4.75 -3.44 7.21
N THR A 361 4.70 -2.29 6.53
CA THR A 361 4.53 -0.98 7.17
C THR A 361 3.21 -0.86 7.92
N VAL A 362 2.15 -1.50 7.42
CA VAL A 362 0.83 -1.52 8.08
C VAL A 362 0.87 -2.37 9.35
N LEU A 363 1.45 -3.59 9.29
CA LEU A 363 1.60 -4.41 10.50
C LEU A 363 2.47 -3.69 11.55
N LEU A 364 3.61 -3.12 11.14
CA LEU A 364 4.49 -2.40 12.07
C LEU A 364 3.83 -1.17 12.67
N ARG A 365 2.94 -0.50 11.94
CA ARG A 365 2.17 0.64 12.44
C ARG A 365 1.32 0.28 13.65
N GLU A 366 0.72 -0.92 13.67
CA GLU A 366 -0.04 -1.37 14.85
C GLU A 366 0.87 -1.43 16.10
N PHE A 367 2.11 -1.90 15.96
CA PHE A 367 3.07 -1.93 17.05
C PHE A 367 3.70 -0.56 17.38
N MET A 368 3.94 0.26 16.37
CA MET A 368 4.58 1.57 16.56
C MET A 368 3.60 2.62 17.08
N GLN A 369 2.29 2.43 16.86
CA GLN A 369 1.22 3.39 17.19
C GLN A 369 1.55 4.85 16.77
N ALA A 370 2.38 4.97 15.73
CA ALA A 370 2.80 6.25 15.19
C ALA A 370 1.70 6.85 14.29
N PRO A 371 1.53 8.18 14.28
CA PRO A 371 0.66 8.85 13.33
C PRO A 371 1.02 8.52 11.88
N VAL A 372 0.02 8.47 10.98
CA VAL A 372 0.23 8.14 9.55
C VAL A 372 1.22 9.08 8.87
N SER A 373 1.29 10.33 9.31
CA SER A 373 2.23 11.34 8.80
C SER A 373 3.71 11.01 9.06
N GLN A 374 3.99 10.05 9.93
CA GLN A 374 5.37 9.66 10.31
C GLN A 374 5.87 8.38 9.61
N MET A 375 5.08 7.80 8.70
CA MET A 375 5.42 6.54 8.03
C MET A 375 5.86 6.74 6.58
#